data_09b43d60d5d9e5028945de1785469d3f
#
_entry.id   09b43d60d5d9e5028945de1785469d3f
#
_cell.length_a   1.000
_cell.length_b   1.000
_cell.length_c   1.000
_cell.angle_alpha   90.00
_cell.angle_beta   90.00
_cell.angle_gamma   90.00
#
_symmetry.space_group_name_H-M   'P 1'
#
loop_
_entity.id
_entity.type
_entity.pdbx_description
1 polymer ?
#
loop_
_entity_poly.entity_id
_entity_poly.type
_entity_poly.pdbx_seq_one_letter_code
_entity_poly.pdbx_strand_id
1 'polypeptide(L)'
;MNAKDSTTPVATSKKRQFGIAALFWATFAIGLGLAYLQRLSAPDILVGGAIGIAIGIGVGLIVGKLVGNVFDALFWSTLIAAFAYISVASDPIYSHMGHRLAWACVGAMTGAIGSTCFTKRLPLNFFVCGLVAFAVIFGFSMITSLRSADLTIDLNMSPFIGFAVAGFLCMLRWVEANHDMPRYITATWLLAAVIIGNLLRWSTACM
;
A
#
# COMPACT_ATOMS: atom_id res chain seq x y z
N MET A 1 28.27 -53.74 -9.96
CA MET A 1 27.80 -52.93 -8.84
C MET A 1 28.39 -51.54 -8.98
N ASN A 2 27.71 -50.61 -9.62
CA ASN A 2 28.16 -49.25 -9.79
C ASN A 2 27.40 -48.37 -8.77
N ALA A 3 28.11 -47.92 -7.74
CA ALA A 3 27.61 -46.90 -6.82
C ALA A 3 27.57 -45.58 -7.55
N LYS A 4 26.35 -45.07 -7.86
CA LYS A 4 26.12 -43.71 -8.32
C LYS A 4 26.31 -42.78 -7.13
N ASP A 5 27.44 -42.08 -7.09
CA ASP A 5 27.61 -40.92 -6.22
C ASP A 5 26.58 -39.84 -6.57
N SER A 6 25.54 -39.75 -5.77
CA SER A 6 24.58 -38.66 -5.79
C SER A 6 25.12 -37.49 -4.96
N THR A 7 26.06 -36.74 -5.56
CA THR A 7 26.42 -35.42 -5.02
C THR A 7 25.25 -34.46 -5.27
N THR A 8 24.39 -34.33 -4.27
CA THR A 8 23.40 -33.23 -4.22
C THR A 8 24.14 -31.91 -4.22
N PRO A 9 23.89 -31.02 -5.19
CA PRO A 9 24.52 -29.69 -5.19
C PRO A 9 24.04 -28.94 -3.94
N VAL A 10 24.99 -28.64 -3.04
CA VAL A 10 24.78 -27.76 -1.91
C VAL A 10 24.36 -26.40 -2.48
N ALA A 11 23.09 -26.04 -2.30
CA ALA A 11 22.58 -24.74 -2.68
C ALA A 11 23.35 -23.68 -1.88
N THR A 12 24.33 -23.06 -2.50
CA THR A 12 25.05 -21.91 -1.95
C THR A 12 24.05 -20.78 -1.76
N SER A 13 23.66 -20.53 -0.51
CA SER A 13 22.90 -19.37 -0.12
C SER A 13 23.63 -18.11 -0.62
N LYS A 14 23.15 -17.51 -1.70
CA LYS A 14 23.62 -16.19 -2.16
C LYS A 14 23.39 -15.19 -1.03
N LYS A 15 24.44 -14.85 -0.28
CA LYS A 15 24.40 -13.74 0.67
C LYS A 15 24.01 -12.51 -0.12
N ARG A 16 22.77 -11.99 0.13
CA ARG A 16 22.30 -10.76 -0.49
C ARG A 16 23.20 -9.63 0.01
N GLN A 17 24.10 -9.17 -0.82
CA GLN A 17 24.90 -7.99 -0.52
C GLN A 17 23.99 -6.77 -0.66
N PHE A 18 23.94 -5.95 0.38
CA PHE A 18 23.34 -4.63 0.32
C PHE A 18 24.16 -3.79 -0.68
N GLY A 19 23.65 -3.64 -1.89
CA GLY A 19 24.33 -2.83 -2.91
C GLY A 19 24.21 -1.33 -2.60
N ILE A 20 25.17 -0.55 -3.11
CA ILE A 20 25.16 0.93 -3.04
C ILE A 20 23.81 1.51 -3.50
N ALA A 21 23.19 0.90 -4.51
CA ALA A 21 21.86 1.29 -4.98
C ALA A 21 20.78 1.19 -3.90
N ALA A 22 20.82 0.15 -3.06
CA ALA A 22 19.85 -0.01 -1.97
C ALA A 22 20.02 1.09 -0.90
N LEU A 23 21.27 1.47 -0.60
CA LEU A 23 21.57 2.56 0.31
C LEU A 23 21.05 3.89 -0.26
N PHE A 24 21.30 4.15 -1.54
CA PHE A 24 20.82 5.36 -2.22
C PHE A 24 19.29 5.45 -2.17
N TRP A 25 18.58 4.38 -2.50
CA TRP A 25 17.12 4.36 -2.46
C TRP A 25 16.56 4.51 -1.05
N ALA A 26 17.20 3.90 -0.05
CA ALA A 26 16.80 4.07 1.35
C ALA A 26 16.99 5.53 1.80
N THR A 27 18.13 6.15 1.48
CA THR A 27 18.40 7.55 1.82
C THR A 27 17.43 8.50 1.13
N PHE A 28 17.14 8.25 -0.16
CA PHE A 28 16.16 9.02 -0.92
C PHE A 28 14.75 8.91 -0.31
N ALA A 29 14.31 7.68 0.06
CA ALA A 29 13.02 7.47 0.69
C ALA A 29 12.92 8.16 2.05
N ILE A 30 13.97 8.06 2.87
CA ILE A 30 14.02 8.72 4.18
C ILE A 30 13.98 10.24 3.99
N GLY A 31 14.77 10.80 3.08
CA GLY A 31 14.78 12.23 2.78
C GLY A 31 13.43 12.75 2.33
N LEU A 32 12.78 12.03 1.41
CA LEU A 32 11.45 12.36 0.91
C LEU A 32 10.38 12.26 2.01
N GLY A 33 10.47 11.21 2.83
CA GLY A 33 9.59 11.02 4.00
C GLY A 33 9.73 12.13 5.01
N LEU A 34 10.96 12.52 5.37
CA LEU A 34 11.23 13.61 6.30
C LEU A 34 10.73 14.96 5.76
N ALA A 35 10.94 15.26 4.48
CA ALA A 35 10.44 16.47 3.84
C ALA A 35 8.91 16.56 3.89
N TYR A 36 8.23 15.43 3.73
CA TYR A 36 6.78 15.35 3.86
C TYR A 36 6.32 15.52 5.31
N LEU A 37 6.99 14.84 6.25
CA LEU A 37 6.68 14.89 7.68
C LEU A 37 6.87 16.28 8.30
N GLN A 38 7.79 17.10 7.78
CA GLN A 38 7.99 18.48 8.25
C GLN A 38 6.74 19.38 8.08
N ARG A 39 5.81 19.00 7.20
CA ARG A 39 4.57 19.75 6.97
C ARG A 39 3.41 19.31 7.85
N LEU A 40 3.57 18.24 8.61
CA LEU A 40 2.55 17.67 9.48
C LEU A 40 2.85 18.02 10.94
N SER A 41 1.79 18.22 11.73
CA SER A 41 1.98 18.33 13.17
C SER A 41 2.42 16.99 13.75
N ALA A 42 3.36 17.00 14.69
CA ALA A 42 3.86 15.78 15.32
C ALA A 42 2.75 14.89 15.92
N PRO A 43 1.72 15.45 16.64
CA PRO A 43 0.63 14.65 17.16
C PRO A 43 -0.21 13.98 16.06
N ASP A 44 -0.47 14.66 14.93
CA ASP A 44 -1.25 14.07 13.84
C ASP A 44 -0.55 12.88 13.19
N ILE A 45 0.78 12.93 13.09
CA ILE A 45 1.59 11.83 12.56
C ILE A 45 1.53 10.61 13.48
N LEU A 46 1.75 10.82 14.78
CA LEU A 46 1.81 9.73 15.76
C LEU A 46 0.44 9.07 15.93
N VAL A 47 -0.59 9.87 16.16
CA VAL A 47 -1.97 9.36 16.35
C VAL A 47 -2.49 8.74 15.05
N GLY A 48 -2.29 9.44 13.93
CA GLY A 48 -2.75 8.97 12.62
C GLY A 48 -2.02 7.73 12.14
N GLY A 49 -0.71 7.69 12.35
CA GLY A 49 0.09 6.51 12.08
C GLY A 49 -0.38 5.31 12.89
N ALA A 50 -0.58 5.47 14.19
CA ALA A 50 -1.05 4.41 15.09
C ALA A 50 -2.45 3.88 14.69
N ILE A 51 -3.38 4.77 14.38
CA ILE A 51 -4.73 4.41 13.94
C ILE A 51 -4.69 3.69 12.59
N GLY A 52 -3.97 4.24 11.61
CA GLY A 52 -3.81 3.62 10.29
C GLY A 52 -3.19 2.22 10.39
N ILE A 53 -2.17 2.05 11.23
CA ILE A 53 -1.54 0.76 11.52
C ILE A 53 -2.58 -0.22 12.11
N ALA A 54 -3.35 0.19 13.12
CA ALA A 54 -4.34 -0.66 13.75
C ALA A 54 -5.41 -1.15 12.77
N ILE A 55 -5.94 -0.24 11.93
CA ILE A 55 -6.90 -0.57 10.87
C ILE A 55 -6.27 -1.53 9.85
N GLY A 56 -5.05 -1.23 9.41
CA GLY A 56 -4.32 -2.05 8.46
C GLY A 56 -4.06 -3.47 8.97
N ILE A 57 -3.69 -3.62 10.24
CA ILE A 57 -3.53 -4.93 10.89
C ILE A 57 -4.86 -5.69 10.89
N GLY A 58 -5.96 -5.05 11.29
CA GLY A 58 -7.28 -5.69 11.33
C GLY A 58 -7.72 -6.21 9.95
N VAL A 59 -7.71 -5.34 8.94
CA VAL A 59 -8.08 -5.70 7.57
C VAL A 59 -7.11 -6.72 6.97
N GLY A 60 -5.80 -6.53 7.17
CA GLY A 60 -4.77 -7.42 6.65
C GLY A 60 -4.88 -8.84 7.21
N LEU A 61 -5.20 -8.98 8.51
CA LEU A 61 -5.44 -10.29 9.12
C LEU A 61 -6.68 -10.97 8.54
N ILE A 62 -7.79 -10.24 8.37
CA ILE A 62 -9.03 -10.79 7.83
C ILE A 62 -8.80 -11.26 6.39
N VAL A 63 -8.35 -10.36 5.51
CA VAL A 63 -8.13 -10.68 4.09
C VAL A 63 -7.04 -11.72 3.91
N GLY A 64 -5.94 -11.60 4.66
CA GLY A 64 -4.83 -12.53 4.59
C GLY A 64 -5.22 -13.95 4.99
N LYS A 65 -6.08 -14.14 6.00
CA LYS A 65 -6.64 -15.44 6.37
C LYS A 65 -7.56 -15.99 5.28
N LEU A 66 -8.38 -15.15 4.68
CA LEU A 66 -9.31 -15.57 3.60
C LEU A 66 -8.56 -16.04 2.36
N VAL A 67 -7.45 -15.39 2.02
CA VAL A 67 -6.68 -15.67 0.80
C VAL A 67 -5.50 -16.63 1.05
N GLY A 68 -5.16 -16.89 2.31
CA GLY A 68 -4.03 -17.77 2.68
C GLY A 68 -2.66 -17.08 2.62
N ASN A 69 -2.60 -15.77 2.51
CA ASN A 69 -1.34 -14.99 2.49
C ASN A 69 -1.36 -13.85 3.51
N VAL A 70 -1.28 -14.23 4.78
CA VAL A 70 -1.42 -13.30 5.91
C VAL A 70 -0.29 -12.27 5.96
N PHE A 71 0.94 -12.69 5.69
CA PHE A 71 2.10 -11.81 5.85
C PHE A 71 2.10 -10.65 4.85
N ASP A 72 1.85 -10.94 3.57
CA ASP A 72 1.81 -9.90 2.54
C ASP A 72 0.60 -8.98 2.72
N ALA A 73 -0.58 -9.56 3.01
CA ALA A 73 -1.78 -8.78 3.28
C ALA A 73 -1.58 -7.82 4.46
N LEU A 74 -1.01 -8.30 5.56
CA LEU A 74 -0.76 -7.53 6.77
C LEU A 74 0.24 -6.40 6.52
N PHE A 75 1.36 -6.70 5.86
CA PHE A 75 2.39 -5.71 5.56
C PHE A 75 1.84 -4.57 4.71
N TRP A 76 1.23 -4.89 3.57
CA TRP A 76 0.78 -3.89 2.61
C TRP A 76 -0.46 -3.14 3.07
N SER A 77 -1.41 -3.81 3.72
CA SER A 77 -2.59 -3.14 4.29
C SER A 77 -2.20 -2.13 5.36
N THR A 78 -1.27 -2.50 6.25
CA THR A 78 -0.79 -1.62 7.30
C THR A 78 -0.05 -0.41 6.74
N LEU A 79 0.83 -0.63 5.78
CA LEU A 79 1.60 0.43 5.15
C LEU A 79 0.68 1.42 4.42
N ILE A 80 -0.22 0.94 3.56
CA ILE A 80 -1.09 1.80 2.76
C ILE A 80 -2.15 2.48 3.62
N ALA A 81 -2.68 1.81 4.66
CA ALA A 81 -3.62 2.44 5.59
C ALA A 81 -3.00 3.61 6.37
N ALA A 82 -1.78 3.42 6.88
CA ALA A 82 -1.06 4.49 7.57
C ALA A 82 -0.82 5.68 6.64
N PHE A 83 -0.38 5.44 5.41
CA PHE A 83 -0.20 6.48 4.40
C PHE A 83 -1.49 7.19 4.03
N ALA A 84 -2.57 6.45 3.80
CA ALA A 84 -3.87 7.02 3.45
C ALA A 84 -4.38 7.95 4.56
N TYR A 85 -4.27 7.52 5.82
CA TYR A 85 -4.62 8.35 6.97
C TYR A 85 -3.80 9.63 7.03
N ILE A 86 -2.47 9.51 6.98
CA ILE A 86 -1.55 10.65 7.09
C ILE A 86 -1.74 11.62 5.92
N SER A 87 -1.94 11.11 4.70
CA SER A 87 -2.16 11.94 3.52
C SER A 87 -3.42 12.81 3.64
N VAL A 88 -4.48 12.24 4.20
CA VAL A 88 -5.74 12.94 4.41
C VAL A 88 -5.67 13.87 5.63
N ALA A 89 -4.92 13.50 6.67
CA ALA A 89 -4.72 14.33 7.85
C ALA A 89 -3.98 15.64 7.54
N SER A 90 -3.18 15.67 6.48
CA SER A 90 -2.45 16.87 6.03
C SER A 90 -3.32 17.87 5.27
N ASP A 91 -4.53 17.50 4.89
CA ASP A 91 -5.44 18.33 4.12
C ASP A 91 -6.49 18.99 5.05
N PRO A 92 -6.56 20.33 5.14
CA PRO A 92 -7.51 21.03 6.01
C PRO A 92 -8.97 20.78 5.64
N ILE A 93 -9.26 20.36 4.41
CA ILE A 93 -10.61 20.01 3.95
C ILE A 93 -11.11 18.76 4.71
N TYR A 94 -10.22 17.85 5.08
CA TYR A 94 -10.56 16.61 5.79
C TYR A 94 -10.34 16.72 7.30
N SER A 95 -10.83 17.80 7.91
CA SER A 95 -10.68 18.03 9.36
C SER A 95 -11.40 16.98 10.22
N HIS A 96 -12.46 16.37 9.70
CA HIS A 96 -13.25 15.38 10.43
C HIS A 96 -12.56 14.01 10.53
N MET A 97 -12.47 13.49 11.74
CA MET A 97 -11.87 12.19 12.03
C MET A 97 -12.52 11.03 11.23
N GLY A 98 -13.83 11.14 10.93
CA GLY A 98 -14.56 10.16 10.13
C GLY A 98 -13.99 9.98 8.71
N HIS A 99 -13.63 11.08 8.04
CA HIS A 99 -13.00 11.04 6.72
C HIS A 99 -11.63 10.34 6.77
N ARG A 100 -10.81 10.70 7.76
CA ARG A 100 -9.48 10.11 7.95
C ARG A 100 -9.55 8.60 8.17
N LEU A 101 -10.51 8.16 9.01
CA LEU A 101 -10.75 6.73 9.26
C LEU A 101 -11.25 6.01 8.00
N ALA A 102 -12.17 6.61 7.25
CA ALA A 102 -12.69 6.03 6.01
C ALA A 102 -11.56 5.84 4.97
N TRP A 103 -10.69 6.82 4.80
CA TRP A 103 -9.54 6.71 3.90
C TRP A 103 -8.52 5.67 4.38
N ALA A 104 -8.30 5.55 5.68
CA ALA A 104 -7.46 4.47 6.22
C ALA A 104 -8.04 3.09 5.91
N CYS A 105 -9.36 2.91 6.02
CA CYS A 105 -10.04 1.67 5.63
C CYS A 105 -9.89 1.39 4.14
N VAL A 106 -10.08 2.41 3.28
CA VAL A 106 -9.86 2.30 1.83
C VAL A 106 -8.42 1.87 1.54
N GLY A 107 -7.45 2.51 2.17
CA GLY A 107 -6.04 2.17 2.03
C GLY A 107 -5.73 0.73 2.48
N ALA A 108 -6.28 0.32 3.63
CA ALA A 108 -6.12 -1.04 4.14
C ALA A 108 -6.67 -2.10 3.19
N MET A 109 -7.90 -1.91 2.70
CA MET A 109 -8.53 -2.82 1.73
C MET A 109 -7.74 -2.89 0.43
N THR A 110 -7.32 -1.74 -0.11
CA THR A 110 -6.51 -1.65 -1.32
C THR A 110 -5.18 -2.39 -1.17
N GLY A 111 -4.48 -2.20 -0.06
CA GLY A 111 -3.21 -2.85 0.24
C GLY A 111 -3.35 -4.37 0.38
N ALA A 112 -4.36 -4.81 1.12
CA ALA A 112 -4.63 -6.21 1.32
C ALA A 112 -4.98 -6.93 0.00
N ILE A 113 -5.88 -6.36 -0.80
CA ILE A 113 -6.32 -6.93 -2.08
C ILE A 113 -5.17 -6.94 -3.08
N GLY A 114 -4.50 -5.79 -3.27
CA GLY A 114 -3.41 -5.66 -4.25
C GLY A 114 -2.23 -6.59 -3.98
N SER A 115 -1.96 -6.90 -2.70
CA SER A 115 -0.87 -7.79 -2.31
C SER A 115 -1.19 -9.28 -2.40
N THR A 116 -2.46 -9.65 -2.32
CA THR A 116 -2.89 -11.06 -2.24
C THR A 116 -3.30 -11.65 -3.58
N CYS A 117 -3.78 -10.82 -4.51
CA CYS A 117 -4.21 -11.28 -5.83
C CYS A 117 -3.05 -11.51 -6.81
N PHE A 118 -1.94 -12.07 -6.36
CA PHE A 118 -0.79 -12.31 -7.21
C PHE A 118 -0.91 -13.66 -7.97
N THR A 119 -0.91 -13.61 -9.30
CA THR A 119 -0.77 -14.78 -10.17
C THR A 119 0.28 -14.51 -11.26
N LYS A 120 0.72 -15.55 -12.00
CA LYS A 120 1.79 -15.44 -13.02
C LYS A 120 1.42 -14.61 -14.26
N ARG A 121 0.16 -14.24 -14.47
CA ARG A 121 -0.34 -13.54 -15.67
C ARG A 121 -0.61 -12.06 -15.36
N LEU A 122 0.41 -11.22 -15.41
CA LEU A 122 0.34 -9.81 -15.03
C LEU A 122 -0.86 -9.02 -15.59
N PRO A 123 -1.17 -9.00 -16.91
CA PRO A 123 -2.23 -8.12 -17.40
C PRO A 123 -3.59 -8.46 -16.81
N LEU A 124 -3.92 -9.75 -16.76
CA LEU A 124 -5.20 -10.21 -16.22
C LEU A 124 -5.31 -9.89 -14.73
N ASN A 125 -4.23 -10.06 -13.97
CA ASN A 125 -4.23 -9.81 -12.53
C ASN A 125 -4.31 -8.36 -12.16
N PHE A 126 -3.69 -7.48 -12.92
CA PHE A 126 -3.83 -6.04 -12.74
C PHE A 126 -5.31 -5.65 -12.77
N PHE A 127 -6.04 -6.07 -13.80
CA PHE A 127 -7.46 -5.78 -13.93
C PHE A 127 -8.30 -6.47 -12.86
N VAL A 128 -8.04 -7.74 -12.58
CA VAL A 128 -8.80 -8.50 -11.56
C VAL A 128 -8.60 -7.88 -10.17
N CYS A 129 -7.36 -7.59 -9.76
CA CYS A 129 -7.08 -6.90 -8.50
C CYS A 129 -7.75 -5.53 -8.44
N GLY A 130 -7.64 -4.76 -9.50
CA GLY A 130 -8.25 -3.45 -9.59
C GLY A 130 -9.77 -3.52 -9.49
N LEU A 131 -10.42 -4.43 -10.23
CA LEU A 131 -11.89 -4.61 -10.19
C LEU A 131 -12.37 -5.11 -8.83
N VAL A 132 -11.66 -6.05 -8.20
CA VAL A 132 -12.01 -6.52 -6.85
C VAL A 132 -11.89 -5.37 -5.84
N ALA A 133 -10.80 -4.60 -5.88
CA ALA A 133 -10.62 -3.43 -5.04
C ALA A 133 -11.71 -2.39 -5.30
N PHE A 134 -12.02 -2.10 -6.57
CA PHE A 134 -13.11 -1.20 -6.94
C PHE A 134 -14.45 -1.64 -6.35
N ALA A 135 -14.84 -2.89 -6.53
CA ALA A 135 -16.11 -3.42 -6.06
C ALA A 135 -16.24 -3.36 -4.53
N VAL A 136 -15.18 -3.77 -3.81
CA VAL A 136 -15.15 -3.75 -2.33
C VAL A 136 -15.22 -2.31 -1.81
N ILE A 137 -14.43 -1.40 -2.38
CA ILE A 137 -14.39 -0.01 -1.94
C ILE A 137 -15.68 0.72 -2.33
N PHE A 138 -16.24 0.42 -3.50
CA PHE A 138 -17.55 0.95 -3.91
C PHE A 138 -18.65 0.54 -2.93
N GLY A 139 -18.71 -0.75 -2.55
CA GLY A 139 -19.62 -1.23 -1.53
C GLY A 139 -19.43 -0.53 -0.19
N PHE A 140 -18.18 -0.36 0.25
CA PHE A 140 -17.85 0.39 1.46
C PHE A 140 -18.30 1.87 1.38
N SER A 141 -18.03 2.54 0.26
CA SER A 141 -18.47 3.93 0.03
C SER A 141 -19.99 4.07 0.06
N MET A 142 -20.72 3.13 -0.54
CA MET A 142 -22.18 3.13 -0.49
C MET A 142 -22.73 2.97 0.93
N ILE A 143 -22.15 2.05 1.72
CA ILE A 143 -22.56 1.83 3.12
C ILE A 143 -22.26 3.08 3.97
N THR A 144 -21.12 3.70 3.79
CA THR A 144 -20.74 4.90 4.54
C THR A 144 -21.57 6.11 4.15
N SER A 145 -21.93 6.25 2.87
CA SER A 145 -22.77 7.34 2.36
C SER A 145 -24.21 7.28 2.89
N LEU A 146 -24.75 6.08 3.14
CA LEU A 146 -26.05 5.91 3.75
C LEU A 146 -26.10 6.42 5.21
N ARG A 147 -24.94 6.50 5.88
CA ARG A 147 -24.84 6.97 7.27
C ARG A 147 -24.54 8.45 7.42
N SER A 148 -23.90 9.07 6.44
CA SER A 148 -23.43 10.45 6.55
C SER A 148 -23.29 11.07 5.15
N ALA A 149 -24.14 12.06 4.89
CA ALA A 149 -24.18 12.77 3.61
C ALA A 149 -22.84 13.51 3.30
N ASP A 150 -22.15 13.98 4.33
CA ASP A 150 -20.88 14.70 4.19
C ASP A 150 -19.73 13.80 3.70
N LEU A 151 -19.79 12.49 4.02
CA LEU A 151 -18.78 11.51 3.57
C LEU A 151 -18.94 11.12 2.09
N THR A 152 -20.11 11.32 1.50
CA THR A 152 -20.43 10.90 0.13
C THR A 152 -19.57 11.57 -0.92
N ILE A 153 -19.37 12.87 -0.79
CA ILE A 153 -18.67 13.68 -1.81
C ILE A 153 -17.22 13.25 -1.93
N ASP A 154 -16.57 12.99 -0.80
CA ASP A 154 -15.13 12.72 -0.75
C ASP A 154 -14.77 11.26 -1.10
N LEU A 155 -15.70 10.33 -0.87
CA LEU A 155 -15.47 8.91 -1.16
C LEU A 155 -15.88 8.47 -2.57
N ASN A 156 -16.54 9.33 -3.36
CA ASN A 156 -16.96 8.98 -4.72
C ASN A 156 -15.80 8.60 -5.64
N MET A 157 -14.61 9.19 -5.45
CA MET A 157 -13.41 8.85 -6.22
C MET A 157 -12.62 7.68 -5.63
N SER A 158 -12.93 7.26 -4.40
CA SER A 158 -12.16 6.21 -3.71
C SER A 158 -12.15 4.86 -4.44
N PRO A 159 -13.21 4.38 -5.12
CA PRO A 159 -13.16 3.12 -5.88
C PRO A 159 -12.17 3.18 -7.05
N PHE A 160 -12.08 4.32 -7.74
CA PHE A 160 -11.14 4.51 -8.86
C PHE A 160 -9.70 4.56 -8.35
N ILE A 161 -9.47 5.26 -7.23
CA ILE A 161 -8.15 5.29 -6.57
C ILE A 161 -7.78 3.89 -6.11
N GLY A 162 -8.70 3.16 -5.50
CA GLY A 162 -8.52 1.77 -5.08
C GLY A 162 -8.17 0.85 -6.25
N PHE A 163 -8.87 0.99 -7.38
CA PHE A 163 -8.54 0.26 -8.61
C PHE A 163 -7.10 0.51 -9.05
N ALA A 164 -6.71 1.78 -9.18
CA ALA A 164 -5.39 2.17 -9.66
C ALA A 164 -4.27 1.71 -8.71
N VAL A 165 -4.44 1.93 -7.41
CA VAL A 165 -3.42 1.58 -6.40
C VAL A 165 -3.30 0.07 -6.23
N ALA A 166 -4.41 -0.68 -6.18
CA ALA A 166 -4.36 -2.14 -6.09
C ALA A 166 -3.73 -2.77 -7.34
N GLY A 167 -4.07 -2.26 -8.53
CA GLY A 167 -3.45 -2.69 -9.78
C GLY A 167 -1.95 -2.39 -9.81
N PHE A 168 -1.55 -1.18 -9.43
CA PHE A 168 -0.15 -0.79 -9.34
C PHE A 168 0.62 -1.66 -8.33
N LEU A 169 0.05 -1.93 -7.16
CA LEU A 169 0.65 -2.82 -6.18
C LEU A 169 0.81 -4.25 -6.71
N CYS A 170 -0.19 -4.76 -7.43
CA CYS A 170 -0.11 -6.05 -8.09
C CYS A 170 1.05 -6.09 -9.10
N MET A 171 1.26 -5.03 -9.87
CA MET A 171 2.37 -4.89 -10.81
C MET A 171 3.72 -4.87 -10.08
N LEU A 172 3.85 -4.10 -9.00
CA LEU A 172 5.06 -4.06 -8.18
C LEU A 172 5.40 -5.44 -7.60
N ARG A 173 4.40 -6.16 -7.10
CA ARG A 173 4.57 -7.53 -6.58
C ARG A 173 5.00 -8.52 -7.67
N TRP A 174 4.50 -8.36 -8.88
CA TRP A 174 4.95 -9.15 -10.02
C TRP A 174 6.42 -8.89 -10.36
N VAL A 175 6.85 -7.62 -10.39
CA VAL A 175 8.27 -7.24 -10.60
C VAL A 175 9.15 -7.83 -9.49
N GLU A 176 8.73 -7.72 -8.24
CA GLU A 176 9.41 -8.30 -7.08
C GLU A 176 9.68 -9.80 -7.25
N ALA A 177 8.65 -10.54 -7.69
CA ALA A 177 8.74 -11.99 -7.85
C ALA A 177 9.58 -12.43 -9.06
N ASN A 178 9.57 -11.64 -10.15
CA ASN A 178 10.29 -12.03 -11.37
C ASN A 178 11.76 -11.55 -11.41
N HIS A 179 12.09 -10.52 -10.64
CA HIS A 179 13.42 -9.91 -10.63
C HIS A 179 14.17 -10.07 -9.31
N ASP A 180 13.67 -10.92 -8.40
CA ASP A 180 14.24 -11.11 -7.04
C ASP A 180 14.47 -9.78 -6.29
N MET A 181 13.62 -8.78 -6.56
CA MET A 181 13.74 -7.46 -5.94
C MET A 181 13.37 -7.52 -4.46
N PRO A 182 14.16 -6.90 -3.59
CA PRO A 182 13.80 -6.83 -2.16
C PRO A 182 12.59 -5.94 -1.94
N ARG A 183 11.69 -6.34 -1.04
CA ARG A 183 10.41 -5.65 -0.72
C ARG A 183 10.56 -4.19 -0.32
N TYR A 184 11.69 -3.82 0.28
CA TYR A 184 11.92 -2.42 0.66
C TYR A 184 12.05 -1.50 -0.57
N ILE A 185 12.49 -2.00 -1.72
CA ILE A 185 12.55 -1.22 -2.96
C ILE A 185 11.13 -0.94 -3.46
N THR A 186 10.27 -1.95 -3.52
CA THR A 186 8.88 -1.78 -3.96
C THR A 186 8.09 -0.89 -3.01
N ALA A 187 8.29 -1.03 -1.69
CA ALA A 187 7.72 -0.14 -0.69
C ALA A 187 8.18 1.31 -0.87
N THR A 188 9.47 1.52 -1.19
CA THR A 188 10.03 2.85 -1.47
C THR A 188 9.41 3.48 -2.71
N TRP A 189 9.22 2.72 -3.78
CA TRP A 189 8.58 3.21 -4.99
C TRP A 189 7.12 3.61 -4.74
N LEU A 190 6.38 2.80 -3.98
CA LEU A 190 5.01 3.13 -3.61
C LEU A 190 4.97 4.42 -2.77
N LEU A 191 5.85 4.53 -1.78
CA LEU A 191 5.97 5.72 -0.94
C LEU A 191 6.29 6.96 -1.79
N ALA A 192 7.26 6.87 -2.69
CA ALA A 192 7.63 7.96 -3.58
C ALA A 192 6.44 8.38 -4.46
N ALA A 193 5.71 7.45 -5.04
CA ALA A 193 4.53 7.74 -5.85
C ALA A 193 3.43 8.46 -5.06
N VAL A 194 3.15 8.03 -3.82
CA VAL A 194 2.17 8.68 -2.94
C VAL A 194 2.61 10.11 -2.58
N ILE A 195 3.87 10.30 -2.21
CA ILE A 195 4.39 11.63 -1.84
C ILE A 195 4.37 12.59 -3.03
N ILE A 196 4.83 12.13 -4.20
CA ILE A 196 4.81 12.94 -5.43
C ILE A 196 3.36 13.30 -5.78
N GLY A 197 2.43 12.34 -5.72
CA GLY A 197 1.01 12.58 -5.97
C GLY A 197 0.42 13.65 -5.04
N ASN A 198 0.74 13.61 -3.75
CA ASN A 198 0.30 14.62 -2.80
C ASN A 198 0.94 16.00 -3.04
N LEU A 199 2.22 16.05 -3.39
CA LEU A 199 2.91 17.30 -3.71
C LEU A 199 2.33 17.97 -4.97
N LEU A 200 2.02 17.19 -6.01
CA LEU A 200 1.38 17.69 -7.22
C LEU A 200 -0.02 18.22 -6.94
N ARG A 201 -0.81 17.54 -6.13
CA ARG A 201 -2.14 18.00 -5.72
C ARG A 201 -2.06 19.35 -4.99
N TRP A 202 -1.08 19.56 -4.14
CA TRP A 202 -0.92 20.82 -3.43
C TRP A 202 -0.47 21.98 -4.33
N SER A 203 0.38 21.70 -5.33
CA SER A 203 0.78 22.71 -6.29
C SER A 203 -0.41 23.22 -7.12
N THR A 204 -1.37 22.35 -7.45
CA THR A 204 -2.59 22.73 -8.19
C THR A 204 -3.63 23.43 -7.33
N ALA A 205 -3.65 23.19 -6.03
CA ALA A 205 -4.56 23.88 -5.11
C ALA A 205 -4.12 25.30 -4.73
N CYS A 206 -2.86 25.66 -4.99
CA CYS A 206 -2.30 26.98 -4.75
C CYS A 206 -2.31 27.90 -5.98
N MET A 207 -2.78 27.42 -7.14
CA MET A 207 -3.02 28.20 -8.35
C MET A 207 -4.49 28.59 -8.45
#